data_afdb11970fdcca60d3a9accb26b96c42
#
_entry.id   afdb11970fdcca60d3a9accb26b96c42
#
_cell.length_a   1.000
_cell.length_b   1.000
_cell.length_c   1.000
_cell.angle_alpha   90.00
_cell.angle_beta   90.00
_cell.angle_gamma   90.00
#
_symmetry.space_group_name_H-M   'P 1'
#
loop_
_entity.id
_entity.type
_entity.pdbx_description
1 polymer ?
#
loop_
_entity_poly.entity_id
_entity_poly.type
_entity_poly.pdbx_seq_one_letter_code
_entity_poly.pdbx_strand_id
1 'polypeptide(L)'
;AIWLTYYPHIMIEWYPHVLTVSTLHPTGPQRTMNVVAFFYPEEIAAFERDFVDAQRVAYMETAAEDDEIALRMDQGRYALMTRGDNEVGPYQSPMEDGMQHFHEWYNGKMTAHTDAVLPVRSP
;
A
#
# COMPACT_ATOMS: atom_id res chain seq x y z
N ALA A 1 15.13 9.93 -3.17
CA ALA A 1 14.44 8.66 -2.88
C ALA A 1 13.87 8.04 -4.15
N ILE A 2 13.82 6.72 -4.20
CA ILE A 2 13.15 5.98 -5.27
C ILE A 2 12.07 5.14 -4.59
N TRP A 3 10.83 5.27 -5.06
CA TRP A 3 9.71 4.50 -4.58
C TRP A 3 9.20 3.59 -5.68
N LEU A 4 9.13 2.30 -5.39
CA LEU A 4 8.73 1.26 -6.31
C LEU A 4 7.62 0.41 -5.69
N THR A 5 6.63 0.05 -6.51
CA THR A 5 5.63 -0.95 -6.13
C THR A 5 5.83 -2.19 -6.97
N TYR A 6 6.12 -3.31 -6.34
CA TYR A 6 6.16 -4.62 -6.98
C TYR A 6 4.84 -5.35 -6.71
N TYR A 7 4.01 -5.40 -7.75
CA TYR A 7 2.64 -5.87 -7.64
C TYR A 7 2.54 -7.34 -7.23
N PRO A 8 1.57 -7.71 -6.40
CA PRO A 8 0.47 -6.86 -5.87
C PRO A 8 0.75 -6.24 -4.50
N HIS A 9 1.81 -6.59 -3.79
CA HIS A 9 1.83 -6.41 -2.34
C HIS A 9 3.19 -6.03 -1.73
N ILE A 10 4.18 -5.69 -2.56
CA ILE A 10 5.50 -5.27 -2.07
C ILE A 10 5.73 -3.82 -2.46
N MET A 11 6.09 -2.99 -1.49
CA MET A 11 6.54 -1.61 -1.68
C MET A 11 7.99 -1.48 -1.24
N ILE A 12 8.76 -0.77 -2.03
CA ILE A 12 10.20 -0.58 -1.82
C ILE A 12 10.47 0.92 -1.81
N GLU A 13 11.13 1.39 -0.77
CA GLU A 13 11.58 2.76 -0.63
C GLU A 13 13.11 2.76 -0.50
N TRP A 14 13.77 3.33 -1.46
CA TRP A 14 15.22 3.39 -1.49
C TRP A 14 15.72 4.82 -1.25
N TYR A 15 16.37 4.99 -0.13
CA TYR A 15 17.09 6.19 0.27
C TYR A 15 18.61 5.92 0.25
N PRO A 16 19.47 6.95 0.24
CA PRO A 16 20.92 6.75 0.21
C PRO A 16 21.50 5.90 1.35
N HIS A 17 20.81 5.87 2.48
CA HIS A 17 21.28 5.26 3.73
C HIS A 17 20.40 4.11 4.26
N VAL A 18 19.26 3.85 3.62
CA VAL A 18 18.34 2.77 4.00
C VAL A 18 17.54 2.29 2.80
N LEU A 19 17.33 0.99 2.74
CA LEU A 19 16.32 0.37 1.89
C LEU A 19 15.21 -0.17 2.80
N THR A 20 14.00 0.32 2.58
CA THR A 20 12.80 -0.15 3.29
C THR A 20 11.98 -1.02 2.36
N VAL A 21 11.58 -2.19 2.83
CA VAL A 21 10.73 -3.12 2.09
C VAL A 21 9.50 -3.42 2.92
N SER A 22 8.35 -2.99 2.44
CA SER A 22 7.03 -3.27 3.02
C SER A 22 6.37 -4.40 2.27
N THR A 23 5.88 -5.41 3.00
CA THR A 23 5.13 -6.53 2.44
C THR A 23 3.75 -6.59 3.07
N LEU A 24 2.72 -6.47 2.23
CA LEU A 24 1.33 -6.47 2.67
C LEU A 24 0.76 -7.88 2.67
N HIS A 25 0.24 -8.32 3.82
CA HIS A 25 -0.37 -9.64 3.99
C HIS A 25 -1.85 -9.46 4.36
N PRO A 26 -2.80 -9.62 3.42
CA PRO A 26 -4.21 -9.59 3.72
C PRO A 26 -4.58 -10.72 4.70
N THR A 27 -5.19 -10.36 5.83
CA THR A 27 -5.63 -11.31 6.87
C THR A 27 -7.16 -11.40 6.97
N GLY A 28 -7.86 -10.60 6.20
CA GLY A 28 -9.31 -10.57 6.10
C GLY A 28 -9.77 -9.44 5.17
N PRO A 29 -11.09 -9.33 4.90
CA PRO A 29 -11.61 -8.34 3.95
C PRO A 29 -11.27 -6.87 4.29
N GLN A 30 -11.13 -6.57 5.58
CA GLN A 30 -10.82 -5.22 6.09
C GLN A 30 -9.58 -5.20 6.98
N ARG A 31 -8.70 -6.19 6.81
CA ARG A 31 -7.51 -6.32 7.66
C ARG A 31 -6.32 -6.77 6.84
N THR A 32 -5.27 -5.97 6.93
CA THR A 32 -3.97 -6.26 6.30
C THR A 32 -2.89 -6.10 7.36
N MET A 33 -1.95 -7.03 7.39
CA MET A 33 -0.72 -6.89 8.16
C MET A 33 0.37 -6.36 7.23
N ASN A 34 1.00 -5.27 7.61
CA ASN A 34 2.17 -4.74 6.91
C ASN A 34 3.43 -5.16 7.68
N VAL A 35 4.33 -5.90 7.03
CA VAL A 35 5.64 -6.27 7.57
C VAL A 35 6.68 -5.40 6.91
N VAL A 36 7.40 -4.60 7.70
CA VAL A 36 8.42 -3.67 7.21
C VAL A 36 9.80 -4.14 7.61
N ALA A 37 10.66 -4.35 6.62
CA ALA A 37 12.07 -4.69 6.80
C ALA A 37 12.96 -3.50 6.42
N PHE A 38 13.96 -3.21 7.25
CA PHE A 38 14.93 -2.15 7.02
C PHE A 38 16.29 -2.77 6.76
N PHE A 39 16.91 -2.35 5.67
CA PHE A 39 18.25 -2.78 5.27
C PHE A 39 19.17 -1.56 5.23
N TYR A 40 20.27 -1.62 5.93
CA TYR A 40 21.27 -0.55 6.03
C TYR A 40 22.59 -1.00 5.41
N PRO A 41 23.39 -0.08 4.85
CA PRO A 41 24.79 -0.34 4.57
C PRO A 41 25.50 -0.87 5.82
N GLU A 42 26.50 -1.74 5.63
CA GLU A 42 27.19 -2.42 6.73
C GLU A 42 27.78 -1.44 7.75
N GLU A 43 28.37 -0.35 7.27
CA GLU A 43 28.96 0.67 8.13
C GLU A 43 27.91 1.36 9.02
N ILE A 44 26.73 1.64 8.48
CA ILE A 44 25.62 2.25 9.25
C ILE A 44 25.10 1.23 10.26
N ALA A 45 24.87 0.00 9.84
CA ALA A 45 24.37 -1.05 10.73
C ALA A 45 25.32 -1.37 11.89
N ALA A 46 26.65 -1.29 11.63
CA ALA A 46 27.66 -1.64 12.61
C ALA A 46 28.00 -0.50 13.58
N PHE A 47 27.97 0.77 13.12
CA PHE A 47 28.55 1.88 13.86
C PHE A 47 27.58 3.03 14.19
N GLU A 48 26.40 3.08 13.53
CA GLU A 48 25.44 4.18 13.66
C GLU A 48 24.11 3.74 14.29
N ARG A 49 24.20 3.03 15.41
CA ARG A 49 23.02 2.42 16.04
C ARG A 49 21.96 3.44 16.43
N ASP A 50 22.36 4.59 16.98
CA ASP A 50 21.41 5.65 17.37
C ASP A 50 20.67 6.21 16.16
N PHE A 51 21.36 6.33 15.02
CA PHE A 51 20.73 6.74 13.76
C PHE A 51 19.71 5.69 13.29
N VAL A 52 20.06 4.40 13.31
CA VAL A 52 19.16 3.30 12.92
C VAL A 52 17.90 3.31 13.80
N ASP A 53 18.05 3.43 15.10
CA ASP A 53 16.93 3.43 16.04
C ASP A 53 16.04 4.67 15.86
N ALA A 54 16.63 5.85 15.70
CA ALA A 54 15.88 7.10 15.44
C ALA A 54 15.12 7.05 14.12
N GLN A 55 15.71 6.52 13.07
CA GLN A 55 15.07 6.40 11.76
C GLN A 55 13.88 5.41 11.80
N ARG A 56 14.02 4.30 12.53
CA ARG A 56 12.91 3.34 12.72
C ARG A 56 11.77 3.94 13.53
N VAL A 57 12.07 4.69 14.58
CA VAL A 57 11.05 5.40 15.38
C VAL A 57 10.30 6.40 14.50
N ALA A 58 11.00 7.24 13.74
CA ALA A 58 10.37 8.21 12.83
C ALA A 58 9.47 7.53 11.77
N TYR A 59 9.90 6.40 11.22
CA TYR A 59 9.07 5.63 10.30
C TYR A 59 7.78 5.13 10.97
N MET A 60 7.87 4.61 12.19
CA MET A 60 6.71 4.10 12.93
C MET A 60 5.73 5.21 13.32
N GLU A 61 6.23 6.40 13.64
CA GLU A 61 5.38 7.57 13.94
C GLU A 61 4.59 7.98 12.68
N THR A 62 5.25 8.09 11.53
CA THR A 62 4.59 8.37 10.25
C THR A 62 3.55 7.30 9.90
N ALA A 63 3.90 6.03 10.04
CA ALA A 63 2.98 4.93 9.78
C ALA A 63 1.73 4.98 10.69
N ALA A 64 1.88 5.37 11.94
CA ALA A 64 0.75 5.52 12.87
C ALA A 64 -0.19 6.67 12.48
N GLU A 65 0.35 7.79 11.99
CA GLU A 65 -0.45 8.90 11.44
C GLU A 65 -1.23 8.48 10.19
N ASP A 66 -0.58 7.76 9.28
CA ASP A 66 -1.18 7.25 8.05
C ASP A 66 -2.28 6.22 8.33
N ASP A 67 -2.11 5.37 9.32
CA ASP A 67 -3.11 4.37 9.74
C ASP A 67 -4.42 5.02 10.18
N GLU A 68 -4.36 6.13 10.90
CA GLU A 68 -5.56 6.87 11.31
C GLU A 68 -6.34 7.40 10.10
N ILE A 69 -5.64 7.97 9.13
CA ILE A 69 -6.25 8.50 7.90
C ILE A 69 -6.83 7.35 7.07
N ALA A 70 -6.10 6.26 6.92
CA ALA A 70 -6.52 5.08 6.18
C ALA A 70 -7.81 4.47 6.76
N LEU A 71 -7.93 4.38 8.09
CA LEU A 71 -9.13 3.91 8.77
C LEU A 71 -10.35 4.80 8.48
N ARG A 72 -10.17 6.12 8.50
CA ARG A 72 -11.26 7.07 8.18
C ARG A 72 -11.68 6.96 6.72
N MET A 73 -10.73 6.79 5.81
CA MET A 73 -11.01 6.57 4.38
C MET A 73 -11.78 5.27 4.15
N ASP A 74 -11.39 4.18 4.81
CA ASP A 74 -12.09 2.89 4.71
C ASP A 74 -13.54 3.00 5.21
N GLN A 75 -13.76 3.66 6.35
CA GLN A 75 -15.10 3.93 6.87
C GLN A 75 -15.97 4.75 5.89
N GLY A 76 -15.38 5.78 5.28
CA GLY A 76 -16.06 6.58 4.26
C GLY A 76 -16.43 5.76 3.04
N ARG A 77 -15.53 4.94 2.52
CA ARG A 77 -15.77 4.02 1.41
C ARG A 77 -16.85 3.00 1.73
N TYR A 78 -16.82 2.42 2.92
CA TYR A 78 -17.83 1.49 3.37
C TYR A 78 -19.23 2.14 3.45
N ALA A 79 -19.32 3.38 3.93
CA ALA A 79 -20.58 4.12 3.97
C ALA A 79 -21.13 4.41 2.57
N LEU A 80 -20.29 4.73 1.59
CA LEU A 80 -20.69 4.90 0.18
C LEU A 80 -21.21 3.58 -0.39
N MET A 81 -20.46 2.50 -0.23
CA MET A 81 -20.83 1.18 -0.71
C MET A 81 -22.18 0.71 -0.15
N THR A 82 -22.46 0.93 1.14
CA THR A 82 -23.73 0.54 1.77
C THR A 82 -24.94 1.31 1.25
N ARG A 83 -24.71 2.50 0.70
CA ARG A 83 -25.75 3.30 0.01
C ARG A 83 -25.90 2.97 -1.47
N GLY A 84 -25.08 2.06 -2.00
CA GLY A 84 -25.04 1.73 -3.42
C GLY A 84 -24.33 2.78 -4.27
N ASP A 85 -23.49 3.61 -3.67
CA ASP A 85 -22.75 4.69 -4.29
C ASP A 85 -21.32 4.24 -4.57
N ASN A 86 -20.88 4.35 -5.82
CA ASN A 86 -19.55 3.94 -6.29
C ASN A 86 -18.73 5.13 -6.79
N GLU A 87 -19.01 6.32 -6.32
CA GLU A 87 -18.26 7.50 -6.70
C GLU A 87 -16.78 7.37 -6.30
N VAL A 88 -15.90 7.64 -7.25
CA VAL A 88 -14.44 7.69 -7.06
C VAL A 88 -13.92 9.06 -7.48
N GLY A 89 -12.96 9.59 -6.73
CA GLY A 89 -12.29 10.82 -7.08
C GLY A 89 -11.42 10.68 -8.35
N PRO A 90 -11.13 11.80 -9.03
CA PRO A 90 -10.20 11.79 -10.16
C PRO A 90 -8.76 11.61 -9.69
N TYR A 91 -7.93 11.00 -10.53
CA TYR A 91 -6.48 10.95 -10.30
C TYR A 91 -5.84 12.30 -10.63
N GLN A 92 -4.83 12.68 -9.85
CA GLN A 92 -4.04 13.89 -10.04
C GLN A 92 -2.76 13.58 -10.82
N SER A 93 -2.81 13.66 -12.14
CA SER A 93 -1.62 13.49 -12.98
C SER A 93 -0.67 14.71 -12.86
N PRO A 94 0.67 14.51 -12.84
CA PRO A 94 1.37 13.24 -12.95
C PRO A 94 1.61 12.52 -11.60
N MET A 95 1.19 13.08 -10.48
CA MET A 95 1.55 12.60 -9.14
C MET A 95 0.93 11.22 -8.83
N GLU A 96 -0.26 10.94 -9.34
CA GLU A 96 -1.01 9.71 -9.07
C GLU A 96 -1.05 8.73 -10.25
N ASP A 97 -0.25 8.96 -11.29
CA ASP A 97 -0.20 8.07 -12.46
C ASP A 97 0.20 6.63 -12.07
N GLY A 98 1.11 6.48 -11.10
CA GLY A 98 1.49 5.17 -10.58
C GLY A 98 0.35 4.45 -9.85
N MET A 99 -0.48 5.18 -9.13
CA MET A 99 -1.67 4.66 -8.44
C MET A 99 -2.73 4.25 -9.46
N GLN A 100 -2.97 5.09 -10.47
CA GLN A 100 -3.88 4.75 -11.57
C GLN A 100 -3.44 3.47 -12.28
N HIS A 101 -2.16 3.35 -12.61
CA HIS A 101 -1.61 2.17 -13.26
C HIS A 101 -1.78 0.89 -12.40
N PHE A 102 -1.57 0.99 -11.09
CA PHE A 102 -1.85 -0.11 -10.17
C PHE A 102 -3.32 -0.53 -10.20
N HIS A 103 -4.25 0.43 -10.12
CA HIS A 103 -5.69 0.13 -10.13
C HIS A 103 -6.15 -0.49 -11.46
N GLU A 104 -5.62 -0.03 -12.58
CA GLU A 104 -5.90 -0.63 -13.90
C GLU A 104 -5.42 -2.09 -13.97
N TRP A 105 -4.18 -2.36 -13.51
CA TRP A 105 -3.65 -3.71 -13.42
C TRP A 105 -4.50 -4.60 -12.50
N TYR A 106 -4.83 -4.10 -11.30
CA TYR A 106 -5.61 -4.82 -10.31
C TYR A 106 -7.01 -5.16 -10.84
N ASN A 107 -7.71 -4.19 -11.38
CA ASN A 107 -9.05 -4.37 -11.95
C ASN A 107 -9.02 -5.39 -13.09
N GLY A 108 -8.02 -5.36 -13.96
CA GLY A 108 -7.85 -6.35 -15.02
C GLY A 108 -7.69 -7.79 -14.48
N LYS A 109 -6.97 -7.96 -13.36
CA LYS A 109 -6.81 -9.28 -12.72
C LYS A 109 -8.09 -9.75 -12.02
N MET A 110 -8.77 -8.84 -11.32
CA MET A 110 -10.01 -9.16 -10.59
C MET A 110 -11.16 -9.47 -11.55
N THR A 111 -11.32 -8.72 -12.63
CA THR A 111 -12.35 -8.98 -13.65
C THR A 111 -12.16 -10.35 -14.29
N ALA A 112 -10.93 -10.68 -14.68
CA ALA A 112 -10.63 -12.00 -15.25
C ALA A 112 -10.93 -13.16 -14.27
N HIS A 113 -10.75 -12.93 -12.96
CA HIS A 113 -11.06 -13.91 -11.94
C HIS A 113 -12.57 -14.04 -11.71
N THR A 114 -13.30 -12.93 -11.60
CA THR A 114 -14.76 -12.93 -11.39
C THR A 114 -15.50 -13.55 -12.56
N ASP A 115 -15.10 -13.30 -13.79
CA ASP A 115 -15.68 -13.89 -14.99
C ASP A 115 -15.46 -15.42 -15.04
N ALA A 116 -14.34 -15.91 -14.50
CA ALA A 116 -14.03 -17.33 -14.42
C ALA A 116 -14.80 -18.07 -13.31
N VAL A 117 -15.14 -17.38 -12.20
CA VAL A 117 -15.76 -17.97 -11.01
C VAL A 117 -17.27 -17.77 -10.99
N LEU A 118 -17.77 -16.67 -11.56
CA LEU A 118 -19.20 -16.35 -11.64
C LEU A 118 -19.64 -16.46 -13.10
N PRO A 119 -20.18 -17.62 -13.55
CA PRO A 119 -20.73 -17.70 -14.89
C PRO A 119 -21.81 -16.64 -15.07
N VAL A 120 -21.69 -15.85 -16.11
CA VAL A 120 -22.65 -14.81 -16.48
C VAL A 120 -24.05 -15.44 -16.48
N ARG A 121 -24.91 -14.99 -15.57
CA ARG A 121 -26.34 -15.29 -15.63
C ARG A 121 -26.86 -14.58 -16.87
N SER A 122 -27.06 -15.32 -17.94
CA SER A 122 -27.79 -14.84 -19.10
C SER A 122 -29.20 -14.45 -18.68
N PRO A 123 -29.75 -13.34 -19.24
CA PRO A 123 -31.07 -12.83 -18.90
C PRO A 123 -32.20 -13.81 -19.25
#